data_1fea8b347ce4d802c41bcbc684542e3c
#
_entry.id   1fea8b347ce4d802c41bcbc684542e3c
#
_cell.length_a   1.000
_cell.length_b   1.000
_cell.length_c   1.000
_cell.angle_alpha   90.00
_cell.angle_beta   90.00
_cell.angle_gamma   90.00
#
_symmetry.space_group_name_H-M   'P 1'
#
loop_
_entity.id
_entity.type
_entity.pdbx_description
1 polymer ?
#
loop_
_entity_poly.entity_id
_entity_poly.type
_entity_poly.pdbx_seq_one_letter_code
_entity_poly.pdbx_strand_id
1 'polypeptide(L)'
;MHESEVKYFSQALSDIKNEFYFDAITTFKKLCNEFPDSELCDDAFFNIGLCYFELNQFEKALNYFKHVIDNYPDSKISILQNGNEFGSTSAKCYLGIINCHLATGEINKIDDQIKLIKKYKDSYVMKDGKKVSFFEIAQDQLKKYNEINNL
;
A
#
# COMPACT_ATOMS: atom_id res chain seq x y z
N MET A 1 13.21 -13.56 12.93
CA MET A 1 13.28 -13.11 11.51
C MET A 1 14.68 -13.33 10.99
N HIS A 2 14.81 -13.94 9.82
CA HIS A 2 16.12 -14.23 9.22
C HIS A 2 16.76 -12.92 8.70
N GLU A 3 18.09 -12.81 8.84
CA GLU A 3 18.84 -11.62 8.37
C GLU A 3 18.59 -11.31 6.88
N SER A 4 18.49 -12.36 6.05
CA SER A 4 18.21 -12.20 4.61
C SER A 4 16.84 -11.59 4.32
N GLU A 5 15.82 -11.82 5.17
CA GLU A 5 14.49 -11.21 5.02
C GLU A 5 14.58 -9.68 5.14
N VAL A 6 15.25 -9.22 6.20
CA VAL A 6 15.47 -7.80 6.45
C VAL A 6 16.29 -7.17 5.32
N LYS A 7 17.33 -7.86 4.85
CA LYS A 7 18.20 -7.39 3.77
C LYS A 7 17.42 -7.22 2.46
N TYR A 8 16.62 -8.22 2.06
CA TYR A 8 15.80 -8.13 0.85
C TYR A 8 14.79 -7.00 0.95
N PHE A 9 14.11 -6.91 2.09
CA PHE A 9 13.10 -5.87 2.31
C PHE A 9 13.71 -4.46 2.22
N SER A 10 14.82 -4.23 2.91
CA SER A 10 15.53 -2.94 2.92
C SER A 10 16.07 -2.59 1.53
N GLN A 11 16.62 -3.56 0.81
CA GLN A 11 17.11 -3.35 -0.56
C GLN A 11 15.97 -2.94 -1.50
N ALA A 12 14.84 -3.64 -1.44
CA ALA A 12 13.69 -3.33 -2.27
C ALA A 12 13.09 -1.95 -1.96
N LEU A 13 13.04 -1.54 -0.68
CA LEU A 13 12.63 -0.18 -0.32
C LEU A 13 13.59 0.87 -0.87
N SER A 14 14.90 0.61 -0.85
CA SER A 14 15.90 1.48 -1.44
C SER A 14 15.70 1.60 -2.96
N ASP A 15 15.38 0.49 -3.63
CA ASP A 15 15.08 0.49 -5.07
C ASP A 15 13.86 1.34 -5.39
N ILE A 16 12.79 1.28 -4.58
CA ILE A 16 11.61 2.15 -4.72
C ILE A 16 12.03 3.63 -4.60
N LYS A 17 12.84 3.94 -3.61
CA LYS A 17 13.31 5.31 -3.37
C LYS A 17 14.08 5.89 -4.56
N ASN A 18 14.79 5.02 -5.29
CA ASN A 18 15.53 5.36 -6.49
C ASN A 18 14.72 5.14 -7.78
N GLU A 19 13.43 4.86 -7.67
CA GLU A 19 12.51 4.61 -8.79
C GLU A 19 12.87 3.39 -9.64
N PHE A 20 13.60 2.43 -9.06
CA PHE A 20 13.93 1.14 -9.68
C PHE A 20 12.82 0.13 -9.38
N TYR A 21 11.62 0.38 -9.91
CA TYR A 21 10.40 -0.35 -9.54
C TYR A 21 10.44 -1.83 -9.93
N PHE A 22 10.98 -2.17 -11.10
CA PHE A 22 11.10 -3.58 -11.52
C PHE A 22 12.08 -4.36 -10.65
N ASP A 23 13.20 -3.74 -10.26
CA ASP A 23 14.16 -4.37 -9.34
C ASP A 23 13.51 -4.58 -7.96
N ALA A 24 12.78 -3.60 -7.45
CA ALA A 24 12.06 -3.72 -6.20
C ALA A 24 11.04 -4.87 -6.23
N ILE A 25 10.24 -4.96 -7.29
CA ILE A 25 9.27 -6.05 -7.48
C ILE A 25 9.97 -7.41 -7.43
N THR A 26 11.08 -7.56 -8.15
CA THR A 26 11.85 -8.80 -8.19
C THR A 26 12.36 -9.19 -6.81
N THR A 27 12.90 -8.25 -6.07
CA THR A 27 13.46 -8.49 -4.72
C THR A 27 12.36 -8.81 -3.70
N PHE A 28 11.22 -8.12 -3.72
CA PHE A 28 10.09 -8.45 -2.86
C PHE A 28 9.53 -9.84 -3.16
N LYS A 29 9.41 -10.21 -4.43
CA LYS A 29 8.97 -11.57 -4.82
C LYS A 29 9.94 -12.63 -4.33
N LYS A 30 11.24 -12.37 -4.45
CA LYS A 30 12.29 -13.26 -3.94
C LYS A 30 12.14 -13.47 -2.44
N LEU A 31 11.93 -12.39 -1.68
CA LEU A 31 11.69 -12.46 -0.23
C LEU A 31 10.56 -13.44 0.09
N CYS A 32 9.40 -13.27 -0.49
CA CYS A 32 8.24 -14.10 -0.17
C CYS A 32 8.30 -15.51 -0.75
N ASN A 33 9.08 -15.73 -1.81
CA ASN A 33 9.33 -17.08 -2.35
C ASN A 33 10.28 -17.88 -1.46
N GLU A 34 11.35 -17.24 -0.96
CA GLU A 34 12.32 -17.90 -0.08
C GLU A 34 11.82 -18.02 1.36
N PHE A 35 11.03 -17.05 1.82
CA PHE A 35 10.50 -16.99 3.19
C PHE A 35 8.98 -16.79 3.18
N PRO A 36 8.20 -17.80 2.74
CA PRO A 36 6.74 -17.62 2.55
C PRO A 36 5.99 -17.32 3.86
N ASP A 37 6.54 -17.69 5.00
CA ASP A 37 5.96 -17.41 6.32
C ASP A 37 6.50 -16.13 6.96
N SER A 38 7.25 -15.32 6.22
CA SER A 38 7.81 -14.07 6.74
C SER A 38 6.70 -13.07 7.10
N GLU A 39 6.86 -12.46 8.26
CA GLU A 39 6.00 -11.34 8.70
C GLU A 39 6.13 -10.09 7.82
N LEU A 40 7.08 -10.07 6.89
CA LEU A 40 7.28 -8.97 5.94
C LEU A 40 6.53 -9.16 4.62
N CYS A 41 5.90 -10.33 4.40
CA CYS A 41 5.28 -10.61 3.10
C CYS A 41 4.06 -9.75 2.81
N ASP A 42 3.26 -9.39 3.80
CA ASP A 42 2.13 -8.48 3.61
C ASP A 42 2.61 -7.09 3.14
N ASP A 43 3.62 -6.54 3.81
CA ASP A 43 4.22 -5.27 3.40
C ASP A 43 4.93 -5.39 2.04
N ALA A 44 5.59 -6.52 1.78
CA ALA A 44 6.23 -6.76 0.48
C ALA A 44 5.21 -6.77 -0.67
N PHE A 45 4.10 -7.49 -0.52
CA PHE A 45 3.04 -7.53 -1.53
C PHE A 45 2.36 -6.17 -1.70
N PHE A 46 2.15 -5.43 -0.61
CA PHE A 46 1.67 -4.04 -0.71
C PHE A 46 2.62 -3.19 -1.57
N ASN A 47 3.92 -3.26 -1.30
CA ASN A 47 4.93 -2.49 -2.03
C ASN A 47 5.05 -2.92 -3.51
N ILE A 48 4.84 -4.20 -3.83
CA ILE A 48 4.74 -4.65 -5.22
C ILE A 48 3.55 -3.96 -5.90
N GLY A 49 2.40 -3.92 -5.23
CA GLY A 49 1.23 -3.19 -5.72
C GLY A 49 1.53 -1.71 -5.98
N LEU A 50 2.23 -1.07 -5.05
CA LEU A 50 2.66 0.32 -5.18
C LEU A 50 3.59 0.52 -6.38
N CYS A 51 4.55 -0.39 -6.60
CA CYS A 51 5.44 -0.34 -7.76
C CYS A 51 4.66 -0.45 -9.07
N TYR A 52 3.70 -1.35 -9.17
CA TYR A 52 2.86 -1.46 -10.35
C TYR A 52 1.99 -0.21 -10.56
N PHE A 53 1.50 0.39 -9.48
CA PHE A 53 0.80 1.67 -9.56
C PHE A 53 1.69 2.77 -10.17
N GLU A 54 2.93 2.90 -9.70
CA GLU A 54 3.88 3.89 -10.22
C GLU A 54 4.25 3.63 -11.70
N LEU A 55 4.19 2.37 -12.13
CA LEU A 55 4.37 1.96 -13.53
C LEU A 55 3.09 2.09 -14.37
N ASN A 56 2.03 2.68 -13.84
CA ASN A 56 0.72 2.81 -14.48
C ASN A 56 0.06 1.46 -14.85
N GLN A 57 0.45 0.39 -14.19
CA GLN A 57 -0.14 -0.94 -14.35
C GLN A 57 -1.20 -1.17 -13.25
N PHE A 58 -2.30 -0.45 -13.35
CA PHE A 58 -3.30 -0.36 -12.28
C PHE A 58 -4.02 -1.68 -12.00
N GLU A 59 -4.28 -2.51 -13.00
CA GLU A 59 -4.91 -3.81 -12.80
C GLU A 59 -4.02 -4.75 -11.98
N LYS A 60 -2.72 -4.80 -12.27
CA LYS A 60 -1.76 -5.58 -11.47
C LYS A 60 -1.66 -5.02 -10.05
N ALA A 61 -1.62 -3.70 -9.91
CA ALA A 61 -1.62 -3.05 -8.59
C ALA A 61 -2.83 -3.47 -7.76
N LEU A 62 -4.04 -3.39 -8.35
CA LEU A 62 -5.28 -3.84 -7.70
C LEU A 62 -5.20 -5.29 -7.22
N ASN A 63 -4.68 -6.17 -8.06
CA ASN A 63 -4.57 -7.59 -7.71
C ASN A 63 -3.68 -7.81 -6.49
N TYR A 64 -2.56 -7.11 -6.39
CA TYR A 64 -1.67 -7.21 -5.22
C TYR A 64 -2.28 -6.61 -3.96
N PHE A 65 -2.95 -5.45 -4.05
CA PHE A 65 -3.64 -4.87 -2.89
C PHE A 65 -4.75 -5.79 -2.38
N LYS A 66 -5.55 -6.36 -3.26
CA LYS A 66 -6.61 -7.33 -2.90
C LYS A 66 -6.01 -8.60 -2.31
N HIS A 67 -4.90 -9.08 -2.83
CA HIS A 67 -4.20 -10.25 -2.30
C HIS A 67 -3.83 -10.07 -0.82
N VAL A 68 -3.31 -8.90 -0.46
CA VAL A 68 -2.98 -8.60 0.95
C VAL A 68 -4.23 -8.60 1.83
N ILE A 69 -5.28 -7.92 1.40
CA ILE A 69 -6.53 -7.84 2.15
C ILE A 69 -7.13 -9.24 2.39
N ASP A 70 -7.09 -10.10 1.37
CA ASP A 70 -7.70 -11.43 1.42
C ASP A 70 -6.85 -12.45 2.21
N ASN A 71 -5.53 -12.36 2.13
CA ASN A 71 -4.62 -13.36 2.70
C ASN A 71 -3.91 -12.91 3.99
N TYR A 72 -3.86 -11.61 4.25
CA TYR A 72 -3.19 -11.04 5.43
C TYR A 72 -4.09 -10.01 6.14
N PRO A 73 -5.38 -10.37 6.43
CA PRO A 73 -6.35 -9.37 6.93
C PRO A 73 -5.99 -8.77 8.30
N ASP A 74 -5.23 -9.51 9.10
CA ASP A 74 -4.85 -9.10 10.46
C ASP A 74 -3.43 -8.56 10.57
N SER A 75 -2.71 -8.47 9.45
CA SER A 75 -1.32 -8.01 9.43
C SER A 75 -1.19 -6.53 9.79
N LYS A 76 -0.10 -6.21 10.47
CA LYS A 76 0.27 -4.85 10.85
C LYS A 76 1.43 -4.36 10.00
N ILE A 77 1.43 -3.06 9.75
CA ILE A 77 2.52 -2.39 9.02
C ILE A 77 3.83 -2.59 9.79
N SER A 78 4.86 -3.08 9.12
CA SER A 78 6.18 -3.24 9.70
C SER A 78 6.84 -1.88 9.98
N ILE A 79 7.54 -1.77 11.11
CA ILE A 79 8.38 -0.61 11.44
C ILE A 79 9.52 -0.44 10.43
N LEU A 80 9.88 -1.50 9.70
CA LEU A 80 10.91 -1.46 8.66
C LEU A 80 10.42 -0.73 7.40
N GLN A 81 9.10 -0.49 7.25
CA GLN A 81 8.53 0.18 6.09
C GLN A 81 9.08 1.61 5.97
N ASN A 82 8.71 2.53 6.83
CA ASN A 82 9.22 3.91 6.84
C ASN A 82 9.33 4.47 8.27
N GLY A 83 8.88 3.70 9.25
CA GLY A 83 8.92 4.08 10.66
C GLY A 83 7.88 5.13 11.08
N ASN A 84 7.06 5.64 10.17
CA ASN A 84 6.05 6.67 10.44
C ASN A 84 4.62 6.23 10.13
N GLU A 85 4.43 4.98 9.71
CA GLU A 85 3.13 4.39 9.41
C GLU A 85 2.77 3.33 10.44
N PHE A 86 1.52 3.33 10.91
CA PHE A 86 1.09 2.48 12.01
C PHE A 86 -0.31 1.91 11.74
N GLY A 87 -0.52 0.69 12.19
CA GLY A 87 -1.80 0.01 12.12
C GLY A 87 -1.84 -1.11 11.10
N SER A 88 -2.98 -1.27 10.45
CA SER A 88 -3.25 -2.38 9.55
C SER A 88 -2.67 -2.16 8.15
N THR A 89 -1.98 -3.16 7.62
CA THR A 89 -1.52 -3.16 6.23
C THR A 89 -2.70 -3.13 5.26
N SER A 90 -3.83 -3.74 5.61
CA SER A 90 -5.06 -3.66 4.81
C SER A 90 -5.55 -2.22 4.60
N ALA A 91 -5.38 -1.33 5.58
CA ALA A 91 -5.77 0.08 5.42
C ALA A 91 -5.00 0.76 4.29
N LYS A 92 -3.69 0.50 4.19
CA LYS A 92 -2.85 0.99 3.08
C LYS A 92 -3.31 0.41 1.74
N CYS A 93 -3.71 -0.86 1.73
CA CYS A 93 -4.18 -1.53 0.52
C CYS A 93 -5.51 -0.93 0.03
N TYR A 94 -6.44 -0.63 0.92
CA TYR A 94 -7.68 0.07 0.53
C TYR A 94 -7.39 1.46 -0.04
N LEU A 95 -6.45 2.20 0.55
CA LEU A 95 -6.01 3.48 -0.02
C LEU A 95 -5.42 3.29 -1.42
N GLY A 96 -4.59 2.26 -1.61
CA GLY A 96 -4.02 1.91 -2.91
C GLY A 96 -5.10 1.59 -3.95
N ILE A 97 -6.15 0.85 -3.57
CA ILE A 97 -7.29 0.54 -4.44
C ILE A 97 -8.04 1.82 -4.83
N ILE A 98 -8.30 2.70 -3.87
CA ILE A 98 -8.93 4.00 -4.14
C ILE A 98 -8.10 4.80 -5.13
N ASN A 99 -6.79 4.86 -4.95
CA ASN A 99 -5.88 5.55 -5.86
C ASN A 99 -5.90 4.97 -7.27
N CYS A 100 -6.01 3.64 -7.41
CA CYS A 100 -6.17 2.99 -8.71
C CYS A 100 -7.47 3.42 -9.40
N HIS A 101 -8.58 3.46 -8.67
CA HIS A 101 -9.87 3.90 -9.22
C HIS A 101 -9.88 5.39 -9.57
N LEU A 102 -9.24 6.24 -8.77
CA LEU A 102 -9.06 7.66 -9.12
C LEU A 102 -8.24 7.81 -10.41
N ALA A 103 -7.14 7.06 -10.53
CA ALA A 103 -6.27 7.12 -11.70
C ALA A 103 -6.95 6.64 -12.99
N THR A 104 -7.87 5.69 -12.89
CA THR A 104 -8.62 5.14 -14.03
C THR A 104 -9.98 5.81 -14.27
N GLY A 105 -10.39 6.74 -13.39
CA GLY A 105 -11.69 7.43 -13.50
C GLY A 105 -12.90 6.59 -13.09
N GLU A 106 -12.68 5.45 -12.42
CA GLU A 106 -13.76 4.55 -11.98
C GLU A 106 -14.39 5.03 -10.66
N ILE A 107 -14.98 6.22 -10.67
CA ILE A 107 -15.49 6.91 -9.47
C ILE A 107 -16.60 6.12 -8.77
N ASN A 108 -17.43 5.41 -9.54
CA ASN A 108 -18.53 4.60 -9.00
C ASN A 108 -18.07 3.46 -8.06
N LYS A 109 -16.79 3.09 -8.10
CA LYS A 109 -16.21 2.04 -7.24
C LYS A 109 -15.65 2.58 -5.93
N ILE A 110 -15.51 3.90 -5.79
CA ILE A 110 -14.79 4.53 -4.68
C ILE A 110 -15.60 4.54 -3.40
N ASP A 111 -16.90 4.82 -3.45
CA ASP A 111 -17.73 4.93 -2.26
C ASP A 111 -17.69 3.67 -1.38
N ASP A 112 -17.73 2.48 -2.00
CA ASP A 112 -17.62 1.22 -1.27
C ASP A 112 -16.26 1.05 -0.61
N GLN A 113 -15.20 1.47 -1.28
CA GLN A 113 -13.83 1.42 -0.73
C GLN A 113 -13.66 2.42 0.43
N ILE A 114 -14.25 3.59 0.34
CA ILE A 114 -14.26 4.58 1.43
C ILE A 114 -14.95 4.02 2.67
N LYS A 115 -16.08 3.32 2.51
CA LYS A 115 -16.78 2.66 3.63
C LYS A 115 -15.89 1.59 4.28
N LEU A 116 -15.14 0.84 3.48
CA LEU A 116 -14.25 -0.22 3.97
C LEU A 116 -13.05 0.36 4.72
N ILE A 117 -12.37 1.37 4.16
CA ILE A 117 -11.20 1.98 4.82
C ILE A 117 -11.59 2.72 6.11
N LYS A 118 -12.83 3.19 6.24
CA LYS A 118 -13.34 3.84 7.46
C LYS A 118 -13.23 2.93 8.69
N LYS A 119 -13.27 1.62 8.51
CA LYS A 119 -13.11 0.64 9.61
C LYS A 119 -11.71 0.67 10.23
N TYR A 120 -10.74 1.26 9.55
CA TYR A 120 -9.32 1.31 9.94
C TYR A 120 -8.91 2.71 10.43
N LYS A 121 -9.76 3.40 11.19
CA LYS A 121 -9.48 4.74 11.73
C LYS A 121 -8.21 4.80 12.60
N ASP A 122 -7.83 3.68 13.19
CA ASP A 122 -6.64 3.57 14.05
C ASP A 122 -5.36 3.29 13.24
N SER A 123 -5.47 3.23 11.90
CA SER A 123 -4.32 3.10 11.01
C SER A 123 -4.00 4.45 10.41
N TYR A 124 -2.76 4.90 10.59
CA TYR A 124 -2.39 6.28 10.32
C TYR A 124 -0.91 6.42 9.92
N VAL A 125 -0.60 7.57 9.35
CA VAL A 125 0.76 8.04 9.15
C VAL A 125 1.02 9.27 10.03
N MET A 126 2.24 9.37 10.57
CA MET A 126 2.67 10.57 11.27
C MET A 126 3.21 11.58 10.25
N LYS A 127 2.59 12.75 10.20
CA LYS A 127 3.01 13.89 9.36
C LYS A 127 3.13 15.14 10.21
N ASP A 128 4.30 15.73 10.25
CA ASP A 128 4.57 16.98 10.98
C ASP A 128 4.08 16.93 12.44
N GLY A 129 4.32 15.82 13.12
CA GLY A 129 3.92 15.60 14.51
C GLY A 129 2.43 15.30 14.73
N LYS A 130 1.66 15.09 13.66
CA LYS A 130 0.22 14.80 13.72
C LYS A 130 -0.09 13.43 13.15
N LYS A 131 -1.09 12.76 13.75
CA LYS A 131 -1.67 11.53 13.20
C LYS A 131 -2.64 11.88 12.08
N VAL A 132 -2.41 11.33 10.89
CA VAL A 132 -3.34 11.44 9.77
C VAL A 132 -3.74 10.03 9.37
N SER A 133 -5.02 9.67 9.54
CA SER A 133 -5.48 8.32 9.18
C SER A 133 -5.46 8.12 7.67
N PHE A 134 -5.30 6.86 7.26
CA PHE A 134 -5.38 6.53 5.83
C PHE A 134 -6.79 6.84 5.27
N PHE A 135 -7.81 6.78 6.11
CA PHE A 135 -9.16 7.19 5.75
C PHE A 135 -9.25 8.70 5.43
N GLU A 136 -8.65 9.56 6.27
CA GLU A 136 -8.58 11.00 6.01
C GLU A 136 -7.83 11.31 4.73
N ILE A 137 -6.73 10.59 4.47
CA ILE A 137 -5.97 10.74 3.22
C ILE A 137 -6.85 10.39 2.01
N ALA A 138 -7.60 9.29 2.08
CA ALA A 138 -8.50 8.87 1.00
C ALA A 138 -9.59 9.91 0.73
N GLN A 139 -10.20 10.46 1.78
CA GLN A 139 -11.22 11.51 1.64
C GLN A 139 -10.64 12.77 0.99
N ASP A 140 -9.45 13.19 1.41
CA ASP A 140 -8.79 14.37 0.85
C ASP A 140 -8.44 14.18 -0.63
N GLN A 141 -7.96 13.01 -1.00
CA GLN A 141 -7.64 12.67 -2.39
C GLN A 141 -8.89 12.69 -3.27
N LEU A 142 -10.01 12.13 -2.80
CA LEU A 142 -11.28 12.15 -3.52
C LEU A 142 -11.79 13.58 -3.69
N LYS A 143 -11.70 14.38 -2.62
CA LYS A 143 -12.11 15.79 -2.67
C LYS A 143 -11.29 16.55 -3.72
N LYS A 144 -9.98 16.40 -3.73
CA LYS A 144 -9.09 17.04 -4.72
C LYS A 144 -9.40 16.59 -6.14
N TYR A 145 -9.64 15.30 -6.33
CA TYR A 145 -10.04 14.76 -7.63
C TYR A 145 -11.33 15.42 -8.13
N ASN A 146 -12.34 15.51 -7.28
CA ASN A 146 -13.63 16.11 -7.61
C ASN A 146 -13.50 17.61 -7.97
N GLU A 147 -12.68 18.34 -7.22
CA GLU A 147 -12.40 19.76 -7.47
C GLU A 147 -11.73 19.95 -8.85
N ILE A 148 -10.72 19.16 -9.18
CA ILE A 148 -10.00 19.21 -10.47
C ILE A 148 -10.93 18.88 -11.65
N ASN A 149 -11.83 17.93 -11.48
CA ASN A 149 -12.73 17.46 -12.54
C ASN A 149 -14.11 18.11 -12.52
N ASN A 150 -14.35 19.09 -11.68
CA ASN A 150 -15.61 19.82 -11.52
C ASN A 150 -16.80 18.88 -11.18
N LEU A 151 -16.56 17.92 -10.31
CA LEU A 151 -17.57 16.96 -9.88
C LEU A 151 -18.19 17.32 -8.53
#